data_e7c86f5e256a3dea0f78b03b7c447e5e
#
_entry.id   e7c86f5e256a3dea0f78b03b7c447e5e
#
_cell.length_a   1.000
_cell.length_b   1.000
_cell.length_c   1.000
_cell.angle_alpha   90.00
_cell.angle_beta   90.00
_cell.angle_gamma   90.00
#
_symmetry.space_group_name_H-M   'P 1'
#
loop_
_entity.id
_entity.type
_entity.pdbx_description
1 polymer ?
#
loop_
_entity_poly.entity_id
_entity_poly.type
_entity_poly.pdbx_seq_one_letter_code
_entity_poly.pdbx_strand_id
1 'polypeptide(L)'
;MINPVTRAALALRERRRAPDMTQIMSALPVPVVLLDPDNRFRFVNHAAEEFLGVSAVGLSQLRLRDLVPEDNPLFLLIEQVRNSDASVSDHDLSIDSPRLTKSGMTVQGSPLPEEPGAVLLVLQDASAARALDRQLAFRGAARSVTGMAAILAHEVKNPLSGIRGAAQLLETSVDPQDRELAVLIRDEADRIRALVDRMEIFGEKPIARTAVNIHRVLEHVRKLAQSGFAPNVRFQESYDPSLPPVWGNRDQLVQVILNLVKNAAEAATQEGQSNPEITLMTGFQHGMRLTVPGTTTRLDIPLQVVVRDNGPGIPDDIRPHLFDPFITSKPSGSGLGLALVAKIIGDHGGLIEVDSRPGRTEFRLHLPVLNDDETDAGI
;
A
#
# COMPACT_ATOMS: atom_id res chain seq x y z
N MET A 1 43.76 -13.11 48.72
CA MET A 1 42.78 -14.01 48.06
C MET A 1 41.40 -13.53 48.42
N ILE A 2 40.66 -13.01 47.48
CA ILE A 2 39.28 -12.49 47.68
C ILE A 2 38.36 -13.71 47.79
N ASN A 3 37.57 -13.77 48.88
CA ASN A 3 36.64 -14.83 49.21
C ASN A 3 35.61 -15.03 48.07
N PRO A 4 35.29 -16.28 47.68
CA PRO A 4 34.34 -16.58 46.59
C PRO A 4 32.96 -15.94 46.79
N VAL A 5 32.52 -15.74 48.02
CA VAL A 5 31.27 -15.04 48.34
C VAL A 5 31.31 -13.57 47.97
N THR A 6 32.47 -12.92 48.17
CA THR A 6 32.66 -11.51 47.79
C THR A 6 32.76 -11.34 46.25
N ARG A 7 33.26 -12.34 45.57
CA ARG A 7 33.29 -12.37 44.09
C ARG A 7 31.92 -12.58 43.50
N ALA A 8 31.09 -13.44 44.09
CA ALA A 8 29.71 -13.65 43.69
C ALA A 8 28.82 -12.42 43.96
N ALA A 9 29.05 -11.73 45.10
CA ALA A 9 28.34 -10.48 45.41
C ALA A 9 28.73 -9.32 44.52
N LEU A 10 30.00 -9.21 44.07
CA LEU A 10 30.44 -8.24 43.07
C LEU A 10 29.85 -8.55 41.69
N ALA A 11 29.83 -9.82 41.26
CA ALA A 11 29.21 -10.22 39.99
C ALA A 11 27.67 -10.03 39.97
N LEU A 12 27.00 -10.18 41.12
CA LEU A 12 25.57 -9.84 41.26
C LEU A 12 25.32 -8.34 41.30
N ARG A 13 26.25 -7.54 41.78
CA ARG A 13 26.18 -6.06 41.76
C ARG A 13 26.43 -5.49 40.36
N GLU A 14 27.33 -6.12 39.59
CA GLU A 14 27.52 -5.74 38.17
C GLU A 14 26.31 -6.10 37.29
N ARG A 15 25.61 -7.21 37.58
CA ARG A 15 24.36 -7.58 36.88
C ARG A 15 23.15 -6.72 37.23
N ARG A 16 23.22 -5.87 38.28
CA ARG A 16 22.19 -4.92 38.72
C ARG A 16 22.51 -3.47 38.36
N ARG A 17 23.51 -3.21 37.53
CA ARG A 17 23.70 -1.85 37.01
C ARG A 17 22.50 -1.59 36.10
N ALA A 18 21.67 -0.60 36.48
CA ALA A 18 20.60 -0.13 35.60
C ALA A 18 21.23 0.16 34.21
N PRO A 19 20.64 -0.32 33.14
CA PRO A 19 21.19 -0.05 31.83
C PRO A 19 21.32 1.48 31.62
N ASP A 20 22.38 1.90 30.99
CA ASP A 20 22.60 3.30 30.67
C ASP A 20 21.40 3.81 29.86
N MET A 21 20.88 4.99 30.21
CA MET A 21 19.74 5.59 29.54
C MET A 21 19.99 5.71 28.03
N THR A 22 21.22 5.99 27.63
CA THR A 22 21.65 6.04 26.23
C THR A 22 21.49 4.67 25.54
N GLN A 23 21.79 3.57 26.23
CA GLN A 23 21.59 2.22 25.69
C GLN A 23 20.11 1.88 25.54
N ILE A 24 19.28 2.30 26.51
CA ILE A 24 17.82 2.10 26.43
C ILE A 24 17.26 2.88 25.23
N MET A 25 17.61 4.15 25.11
CA MET A 25 17.16 5.01 24.01
C MET A 25 17.62 4.49 22.64
N SER A 26 18.85 3.99 22.56
CA SER A 26 19.38 3.40 21.32
C SER A 26 18.69 2.08 20.93
N ALA A 27 18.21 1.33 21.90
CA ALA A 27 17.51 0.06 21.68
C ALA A 27 16.02 0.21 21.35
N LEU A 28 15.46 1.42 21.46
CA LEU A 28 14.06 1.66 21.10
C LEU A 28 13.87 1.44 19.58
N PRO A 29 12.88 0.61 19.18
CA PRO A 29 12.62 0.33 17.76
C PRO A 29 11.84 1.46 17.08
N VAL A 30 11.64 2.59 17.77
CA VAL A 30 10.94 3.76 17.27
C VAL A 30 11.95 4.86 17.02
N PRO A 31 11.97 5.52 15.86
CA PRO A 31 12.84 6.67 15.59
C PRO A 31 12.64 7.80 16.59
N VAL A 32 13.71 8.15 17.31
CA VAL A 32 13.75 9.22 18.31
C VAL A 32 14.84 10.20 17.94
N VAL A 33 14.46 11.48 17.89
CA VAL A 33 15.33 12.60 17.53
C VAL A 33 15.20 13.69 18.57
N LEU A 34 16.31 14.21 19.08
CA LEU A 34 16.35 15.40 19.92
C LEU A 34 16.93 16.57 19.13
N LEU A 35 16.18 17.63 19.03
CA LEU A 35 16.59 18.91 18.40
C LEU A 35 16.90 19.95 19.47
N ASP A 36 17.95 20.76 19.23
CA ASP A 36 18.22 21.95 20.01
C ASP A 36 17.33 23.15 19.59
N PRO A 37 17.38 24.29 20.27
CA PRO A 37 16.62 25.48 19.88
C PRO A 37 16.88 25.98 18.46
N ASP A 38 18.06 25.70 17.88
CA ASP A 38 18.46 26.05 16.52
C ASP A 38 18.11 24.97 15.48
N ASN A 39 17.31 23.97 15.85
CA ASN A 39 16.92 22.80 15.02
C ASN A 39 18.12 21.96 14.56
N ARG A 40 19.19 21.86 15.39
CA ARG A 40 20.29 20.94 15.15
C ARG A 40 20.03 19.61 15.84
N PHE A 41 20.48 18.53 15.23
CA PHE A 41 20.37 17.18 15.80
C PHE A 41 21.37 17.02 16.96
N ARG A 42 20.88 16.90 18.20
CA ARG A 42 21.68 16.61 19.39
C ARG A 42 21.76 15.15 19.73
N PHE A 43 20.68 14.43 19.48
CA PHE A 43 20.62 12.98 19.70
C PHE A 43 19.72 12.36 18.63
N VAL A 44 20.14 11.21 18.15
CA VAL A 44 19.34 10.32 17.31
C VAL A 44 19.62 8.88 17.74
N ASN A 45 18.60 8.05 17.81
CA ASN A 45 18.78 6.63 18.07
C ASN A 45 18.99 5.85 16.77
N HIS A 46 19.34 4.57 16.89
CA HIS A 46 19.60 3.72 15.73
C HIS A 46 18.40 3.61 14.77
N ALA A 47 17.18 3.51 15.30
CA ALA A 47 15.98 3.51 14.49
C ALA A 47 15.79 4.81 13.69
N ALA A 48 16.20 5.96 14.25
CA ALA A 48 16.17 7.25 13.55
C ALA A 48 17.24 7.33 12.44
N GLU A 49 18.43 6.76 12.63
CA GLU A 49 19.45 6.66 11.58
C GLU A 49 18.93 5.87 10.37
N GLU A 50 18.33 4.71 10.61
CA GLU A 50 17.71 3.89 9.56
C GLU A 50 16.54 4.62 8.88
N PHE A 51 15.70 5.27 9.67
CA PHE A 51 14.53 5.99 9.18
C PHE A 51 14.90 7.17 8.29
N LEU A 52 15.90 7.97 8.69
CA LEU A 52 16.38 9.15 7.98
C LEU A 52 17.43 8.80 6.89
N GLY A 53 17.97 7.58 6.90
CA GLY A 53 19.00 7.15 5.96
C GLY A 53 20.35 7.85 6.14
N VAL A 54 20.61 8.45 7.31
CA VAL A 54 21.82 9.20 7.62
C VAL A 54 22.33 8.83 9.01
N SER A 55 23.62 8.58 9.15
CA SER A 55 24.23 8.22 10.44
C SER A 55 24.15 9.38 11.47
N ALA A 56 24.17 9.05 12.77
CA ALA A 56 24.17 10.05 13.86
C ALA A 56 25.30 11.07 13.71
N VAL A 57 26.49 10.62 13.29
CA VAL A 57 27.64 11.53 13.02
C VAL A 57 27.32 12.49 11.87
N GLY A 58 26.70 11.99 10.80
CA GLY A 58 26.28 12.83 9.69
C GLY A 58 25.19 13.84 10.10
N LEU A 59 24.19 13.38 10.86
CA LEU A 59 23.09 14.22 11.35
C LEU A 59 23.59 15.32 12.30
N SER A 60 24.57 15.05 13.15
CA SER A 60 25.14 16.07 14.07
C SER A 60 25.75 17.27 13.36
N GLN A 61 26.09 17.16 12.07
CA GLN A 61 26.61 18.25 11.22
C GLN A 61 25.50 19.02 10.48
N LEU A 62 24.27 18.52 10.53
CA LEU A 62 23.14 19.07 9.78
C LEU A 62 22.17 19.80 10.72
N ARG A 63 21.36 20.67 10.10
CA ARG A 63 20.14 21.18 10.70
C ARG A 63 18.93 20.49 10.06
N LEU A 64 17.79 20.54 10.72
CA LEU A 64 16.56 19.95 10.21
C LEU A 64 16.21 20.45 8.79
N ARG A 65 16.42 21.74 8.52
CA ARG A 65 16.18 22.35 7.19
C ARG A 65 17.06 21.79 6.06
N ASP A 66 18.16 21.13 6.38
CA ASP A 66 19.05 20.52 5.38
C ASP A 66 18.48 19.17 4.89
N LEU A 67 17.50 18.60 5.63
CA LEU A 67 16.79 17.36 5.31
C LEU A 67 15.33 17.60 4.94
N VAL A 68 14.69 18.60 5.52
CA VAL A 68 13.26 18.87 5.43
C VAL A 68 13.06 20.30 4.95
N PRO A 69 12.23 20.57 3.91
CA PRO A 69 11.92 21.93 3.46
C PRO A 69 11.33 22.79 4.59
N GLU A 70 11.68 24.09 4.63
CA GLU A 70 11.25 24.99 5.71
C GLU A 70 9.74 25.27 5.74
N ASP A 71 9.05 25.05 4.63
CA ASP A 71 7.60 25.15 4.50
C ASP A 71 6.85 23.87 4.97
N ASN A 72 7.59 22.85 5.42
CA ASN A 72 6.99 21.61 5.88
C ASN A 72 6.26 21.78 7.22
N PRO A 73 5.06 21.18 7.39
CA PRO A 73 4.29 21.23 8.64
C PRO A 73 5.06 20.79 9.90
N LEU A 74 6.13 20.01 9.75
CA LEU A 74 7.00 19.61 10.86
C LEU A 74 7.58 20.82 11.63
N PHE A 75 7.91 21.90 10.94
CA PHE A 75 8.41 23.12 11.60
C PHE A 75 7.33 23.80 12.44
N LEU A 76 6.07 23.81 11.96
CA LEU A 76 4.94 24.34 12.71
C LEU A 76 4.69 23.52 13.99
N LEU A 77 4.79 22.19 13.91
CA LEU A 77 4.67 21.31 15.08
C LEU A 77 5.76 21.63 16.11
N ILE A 78 7.02 21.78 15.68
CA ILE A 78 8.14 22.12 16.58
C ILE A 78 7.91 23.46 17.27
N GLU A 79 7.44 24.47 16.53
CA GLU A 79 7.11 25.79 17.11
C GLU A 79 5.93 25.70 18.09
N GLN A 80 4.91 24.92 17.80
CA GLN A 80 3.79 24.70 18.71
C GLN A 80 4.25 24.06 20.02
N VAL A 81 5.12 23.04 19.96
CA VAL A 81 5.70 22.41 21.16
C VAL A 81 6.46 23.43 22.00
N ARG A 82 7.28 24.27 21.37
CA ARG A 82 8.07 25.33 22.06
C ARG A 82 7.20 26.41 22.72
N ASN A 83 6.12 26.80 22.03
CA ASN A 83 5.24 27.87 22.48
C ASN A 83 4.24 27.40 23.54
N SER A 84 3.79 26.16 23.48
CA SER A 84 2.79 25.61 24.41
C SER A 84 3.40 24.92 25.63
N ASP A 85 4.70 24.61 25.59
CA ASP A 85 5.40 23.75 26.55
C ASP A 85 4.66 22.45 26.86
N ALA A 86 4.01 21.93 25.84
CA ALA A 86 3.20 20.71 25.89
C ALA A 86 3.53 19.79 24.71
N SER A 87 3.24 18.48 24.88
CA SER A 87 3.39 17.53 23.78
C SER A 87 2.32 17.77 22.72
N VAL A 88 2.74 17.81 21.47
CA VAL A 88 1.89 17.97 20.29
C VAL A 88 2.08 16.77 19.39
N SER A 89 1.00 16.26 18.82
CA SER A 89 1.03 15.17 17.83
C SER A 89 0.39 15.62 16.54
N ASP A 90 1.04 15.34 15.44
CA ASP A 90 0.48 15.50 14.09
C ASP A 90 0.42 14.13 13.42
N HIS A 91 -0.71 13.88 12.78
CA HIS A 91 -1.00 12.64 12.08
C HIS A 91 -1.11 12.94 10.59
N ASP A 92 -0.44 12.14 9.77
CA ASP A 92 -0.40 12.28 8.31
C ASP A 92 0.62 13.31 7.77
N LEU A 93 1.68 13.57 8.55
CA LEU A 93 2.76 14.42 8.11
C LEU A 93 3.58 13.71 7.01
N SER A 94 3.90 14.44 5.96
CA SER A 94 4.73 13.95 4.87
C SER A 94 5.97 14.82 4.72
N ILE A 95 7.12 14.19 4.49
CA ILE A 95 8.37 14.85 4.14
C ILE A 95 8.69 14.47 2.69
N ASP A 96 8.83 15.45 1.82
CA ASP A 96 9.27 15.26 0.46
C ASP A 96 10.46 16.18 0.17
N SER A 97 11.64 15.60 0.14
CA SER A 97 12.89 16.29 -0.18
C SER A 97 13.78 15.40 -1.04
N PRO A 98 14.80 15.95 -1.72
CA PRO A 98 15.74 15.14 -2.51
C PRO A 98 16.48 14.06 -1.72
N ARG A 99 16.54 14.18 -0.39
CA ARG A 99 17.25 13.24 0.50
C ARG A 99 16.32 12.32 1.27
N LEU A 100 15.08 12.76 1.52
CA LEU A 100 14.14 12.03 2.37
C LEU A 100 12.72 12.18 1.83
N THR A 101 12.12 11.09 1.40
CA THR A 101 10.71 11.04 1.01
C THR A 101 10.00 10.04 1.91
N LYS A 102 9.13 10.54 2.77
CA LYS A 102 8.28 9.78 3.69
C LYS A 102 6.89 10.38 3.71
N SER A 103 5.87 9.56 3.58
CA SER A 103 4.46 9.99 3.60
C SER A 103 3.69 9.27 4.70
N GLY A 104 2.66 9.92 5.23
CA GLY A 104 1.76 9.30 6.19
C GLY A 104 2.39 9.01 7.55
N MET A 105 3.32 9.85 8.03
CA MET A 105 3.95 9.70 9.33
C MET A 105 3.07 10.27 10.44
N THR A 106 3.12 9.65 11.60
CA THR A 106 2.72 10.28 12.86
C THR A 106 3.98 10.84 13.53
N VAL A 107 3.98 12.13 13.82
CA VAL A 107 5.06 12.81 14.53
C VAL A 107 4.53 13.31 15.86
N GLN A 108 5.19 12.92 16.93
CA GLN A 108 4.93 13.43 18.26
C GLN A 108 6.13 14.25 18.72
N GLY A 109 5.90 15.51 19.02
CA GLY A 109 6.88 16.43 19.61
C GLY A 109 6.61 16.61 21.10
N SER A 110 7.65 16.62 21.92
CA SER A 110 7.57 16.88 23.36
C SER A 110 8.66 17.85 23.79
N PRO A 111 8.37 18.82 24.66
CA PRO A 111 9.39 19.69 25.24
C PRO A 111 10.28 18.88 26.18
N LEU A 112 11.53 19.34 26.36
CA LEU A 112 12.45 18.79 27.36
C LEU A 112 12.49 19.74 28.55
N PRO A 113 11.93 19.39 29.71
CA PRO A 113 11.77 20.34 30.83
C PRO A 113 13.08 20.94 31.33
N GLU A 114 14.19 20.20 31.26
CA GLU A 114 15.50 20.60 31.74
C GLU A 114 16.29 21.44 30.71
N GLU A 115 15.84 21.49 29.44
CA GLU A 115 16.50 22.22 28.35
C GLU A 115 15.46 23.07 27.57
N PRO A 116 15.21 24.30 27.97
CA PRO A 116 14.22 25.17 27.31
C PRO A 116 14.48 25.33 25.80
N GLY A 117 13.47 25.11 25.01
CA GLY A 117 13.54 25.21 23.55
C GLY A 117 14.04 23.93 22.82
N ALA A 118 14.56 22.94 23.54
CA ALA A 118 14.84 21.64 22.98
C ALA A 118 13.53 20.88 22.76
N VAL A 119 13.45 20.09 21.64
CA VAL A 119 12.26 19.31 21.29
C VAL A 119 12.66 17.86 21.00
N LEU A 120 12.04 16.95 21.72
CA LEU A 120 12.13 15.52 21.45
C LEU A 120 11.06 15.14 20.43
N LEU A 121 11.46 14.59 19.29
CA LEU A 121 10.57 14.08 18.26
C LEU A 121 10.59 12.56 18.27
N VAL A 122 9.40 11.97 18.23
CA VAL A 122 9.18 10.56 17.99
C VAL A 122 8.47 10.44 16.65
N LEU A 123 9.09 9.73 15.70
CA LEU A 123 8.59 9.58 14.34
C LEU A 123 8.04 8.14 14.21
N GLN A 124 6.84 7.99 13.72
CA GLN A 124 6.24 6.68 13.47
C GLN A 124 5.74 6.61 12.02
N ASP A 125 6.19 5.61 11.32
CA ASP A 125 5.60 5.28 10.03
C ASP A 125 4.25 4.61 10.28
N ALA A 126 3.18 5.37 10.09
CA ALA A 126 1.81 4.90 10.29
C ALA A 126 1.18 4.40 8.97
N SER A 127 1.93 4.37 7.88
CA SER A 127 1.43 4.01 6.55
C SER A 127 0.81 2.61 6.54
N ALA A 128 1.51 1.61 7.08
CA ALA A 128 1.03 0.23 7.14
C ALA A 128 -0.20 0.07 8.07
N ALA A 129 -0.20 0.72 9.24
CA ALA A 129 -1.33 0.66 10.16
C ALA A 129 -2.59 1.30 9.55
N ARG A 130 -2.44 2.45 8.91
CA ARG A 130 -3.55 3.13 8.21
C ARG A 130 -4.00 2.41 6.96
N ALA A 131 -3.08 1.79 6.21
CA ALA A 131 -3.43 0.96 5.08
C ALA A 131 -4.25 -0.25 5.55
N LEU A 132 -3.88 -0.83 6.71
CA LEU A 132 -4.64 -1.91 7.33
C LEU A 132 -6.04 -1.44 7.77
N ASP A 133 -6.15 -0.32 8.48
CA ASP A 133 -7.44 0.23 8.92
C ASP A 133 -8.34 0.55 7.72
N ARG A 134 -7.79 1.18 6.68
CA ARG A 134 -8.48 1.39 5.42
C ARG A 134 -8.90 0.08 4.77
N GLN A 135 -8.02 -0.90 4.69
CA GLN A 135 -8.32 -2.21 4.11
C GLN A 135 -9.39 -2.96 4.91
N LEU A 136 -9.42 -2.80 6.25
CA LEU A 136 -10.46 -3.37 7.11
C LEU A 136 -11.82 -2.67 6.88
N ALA A 137 -11.82 -1.35 6.76
CA ALA A 137 -13.01 -0.58 6.38
C ALA A 137 -13.51 -1.00 4.99
N PHE A 138 -12.60 -1.19 4.03
CA PHE A 138 -12.94 -1.69 2.69
C PHE A 138 -13.47 -3.12 2.69
N ARG A 139 -12.89 -4.01 3.52
CA ARG A 139 -13.43 -5.37 3.69
C ARG A 139 -14.85 -5.34 4.23
N GLY A 140 -15.17 -4.43 5.15
CA GLY A 140 -16.51 -4.23 5.67
C GLY A 140 -17.48 -3.71 4.60
N ALA A 141 -17.12 -2.65 3.91
CA ALA A 141 -17.91 -2.08 2.81
C ALA A 141 -18.04 -3.05 1.62
N ALA A 142 -16.93 -3.67 1.20
CA ALA A 142 -16.94 -4.68 0.15
C ALA A 142 -17.82 -5.87 0.51
N ARG A 143 -17.80 -6.39 1.74
CA ARG A 143 -18.67 -7.50 2.16
C ARG A 143 -20.15 -7.15 2.08
N SER A 144 -20.53 -5.95 2.48
CA SER A 144 -21.93 -5.51 2.39
C SER A 144 -22.40 -5.34 0.94
N VAL A 145 -21.53 -4.79 0.08
CA VAL A 145 -21.79 -4.69 -1.38
C VAL A 145 -21.73 -6.07 -2.03
N THR A 146 -20.82 -6.95 -1.59
CA THR A 146 -20.58 -8.29 -2.14
C THR A 146 -21.76 -9.22 -1.92
N GLY A 147 -22.33 -9.28 -0.71
CA GLY A 147 -23.48 -10.14 -0.43
C GLY A 147 -24.72 -9.74 -1.25
N MET A 148 -24.95 -8.43 -1.40
CA MET A 148 -26.03 -7.91 -2.27
C MET A 148 -25.68 -8.05 -3.76
N ALA A 149 -24.43 -7.81 -4.16
CA ALA A 149 -24.02 -7.85 -5.55
C ALA A 149 -24.14 -9.24 -6.17
N ALA A 150 -23.83 -10.31 -5.44
CA ALA A 150 -23.97 -11.68 -5.95
C ALA A 150 -25.44 -12.06 -6.16
N ILE A 151 -26.32 -11.67 -5.25
CA ILE A 151 -27.78 -11.92 -5.38
C ILE A 151 -28.35 -11.07 -6.53
N LEU A 152 -28.04 -9.78 -6.55
CA LEU A 152 -28.48 -8.86 -7.59
C LEU A 152 -27.93 -9.24 -8.97
N ALA A 153 -26.70 -9.75 -9.03
CA ALA A 153 -26.11 -10.19 -10.29
C ALA A 153 -26.94 -11.31 -10.95
N HIS A 154 -27.36 -12.31 -10.20
CA HIS A 154 -28.25 -13.37 -10.73
C HIS A 154 -29.63 -12.84 -11.11
N GLU A 155 -30.21 -11.96 -10.28
CA GLU A 155 -31.54 -11.40 -10.56
C GLU A 155 -31.56 -10.41 -11.73
N VAL A 156 -30.45 -9.70 -11.98
CA VAL A 156 -30.30 -8.79 -13.12
C VAL A 156 -29.91 -9.52 -14.40
N LYS A 157 -29.13 -10.59 -14.35
CA LYS A 157 -28.77 -11.39 -15.53
C LYS A 157 -29.98 -12.04 -16.20
N ASN A 158 -30.96 -12.47 -15.40
CA ASN A 158 -32.16 -13.11 -15.93
C ASN A 158 -32.97 -12.19 -16.87
N PRO A 159 -33.42 -10.98 -16.45
CA PRO A 159 -34.11 -10.07 -17.34
C PRO A 159 -33.26 -9.60 -18.52
N LEU A 160 -31.93 -9.38 -18.32
CA LEU A 160 -31.03 -9.00 -19.41
C LEU A 160 -30.94 -10.09 -20.48
N SER A 161 -30.94 -11.36 -20.09
CA SER A 161 -30.98 -12.48 -21.04
C SER A 161 -32.27 -12.50 -21.85
N GLY A 162 -33.40 -12.15 -21.22
CA GLY A 162 -34.68 -11.99 -21.90
C GLY A 162 -34.67 -10.80 -22.89
N ILE A 163 -34.18 -9.63 -22.47
CA ILE A 163 -34.07 -8.43 -23.31
C ILE A 163 -33.16 -8.72 -24.52
N ARG A 164 -32.00 -9.34 -24.29
CA ARG A 164 -31.07 -9.74 -25.35
C ARG A 164 -31.72 -10.69 -26.35
N GLY A 165 -32.41 -11.74 -25.85
CA GLY A 165 -33.11 -12.70 -26.70
C GLY A 165 -34.22 -12.06 -27.55
N ALA A 166 -34.99 -11.15 -26.96
CA ALA A 166 -36.01 -10.38 -27.67
C ALA A 166 -35.37 -9.46 -28.74
N ALA A 167 -34.27 -8.77 -28.43
CA ALA A 167 -33.55 -7.94 -29.40
C ALA A 167 -33.00 -8.76 -30.57
N GLN A 168 -32.45 -9.96 -30.31
CA GLN A 168 -31.98 -10.88 -31.36
C GLN A 168 -33.14 -11.38 -32.31
N LEU A 169 -34.31 -11.62 -31.76
CA LEU A 169 -35.48 -11.99 -32.57
C LEU A 169 -35.94 -10.80 -33.41
N LEU A 170 -35.99 -9.60 -32.85
CA LEU A 170 -36.33 -8.38 -33.58
C LEU A 170 -35.32 -8.12 -34.70
N GLU A 171 -34.00 -8.28 -34.46
CA GLU A 171 -32.96 -8.07 -35.46
C GLU A 171 -33.18 -8.90 -36.76
N THR A 172 -33.85 -10.07 -36.66
CA THR A 172 -34.15 -10.93 -37.79
C THR A 172 -35.50 -10.69 -38.45
N SER A 173 -36.40 -9.93 -37.79
CA SER A 173 -37.82 -9.80 -38.22
C SER A 173 -38.29 -8.38 -38.52
N VAL A 174 -37.43 -7.35 -38.29
CA VAL A 174 -37.77 -5.95 -38.53
C VAL A 174 -37.12 -5.35 -39.77
N ASP A 175 -37.62 -4.23 -40.25
CA ASP A 175 -37.05 -3.50 -41.34
C ASP A 175 -35.64 -2.95 -41.07
N PRO A 176 -34.86 -2.64 -42.13
CA PRO A 176 -33.45 -2.19 -41.94
C PRO A 176 -33.27 -1.01 -41.02
N GLN A 177 -34.19 -0.08 -40.94
CA GLN A 177 -34.12 1.09 -40.05
C GLN A 177 -34.32 0.71 -38.57
N ASP A 178 -35.23 -0.24 -38.28
CA ASP A 178 -35.49 -0.70 -36.93
C ASP A 178 -34.43 -1.70 -36.44
N ARG A 179 -33.71 -2.34 -37.39
CA ARG A 179 -32.63 -3.29 -37.09
C ARG A 179 -31.48 -2.63 -36.32
N GLU A 180 -31.14 -1.38 -36.63
CA GLU A 180 -30.12 -0.65 -35.89
C GLU A 180 -30.49 -0.46 -34.42
N LEU A 181 -31.79 -0.22 -34.13
CA LEU A 181 -32.28 -0.14 -32.76
C LEU A 181 -32.24 -1.48 -32.03
N ALA A 182 -32.57 -2.57 -32.71
CA ALA A 182 -32.48 -3.91 -32.13
C ALA A 182 -31.03 -4.29 -31.79
N VAL A 183 -30.08 -3.96 -32.68
CA VAL A 183 -28.63 -4.13 -32.43
C VAL A 183 -28.19 -3.30 -31.23
N LEU A 184 -28.59 -2.04 -31.12
CA LEU A 184 -28.25 -1.16 -29.99
C LEU A 184 -28.77 -1.74 -28.66
N ILE A 185 -30.02 -2.22 -28.62
CA ILE A 185 -30.60 -2.84 -27.43
C ILE A 185 -29.81 -4.09 -27.01
N ARG A 186 -29.43 -4.96 -27.96
CA ARG A 186 -28.62 -6.15 -27.72
C ARG A 186 -27.26 -5.76 -27.15
N ASP A 187 -26.57 -4.81 -27.78
CA ASP A 187 -25.22 -4.41 -27.39
C ASP A 187 -25.20 -3.77 -26.02
N GLU A 188 -26.23 -2.96 -25.68
CA GLU A 188 -26.36 -2.37 -24.35
C GLU A 188 -26.73 -3.41 -23.28
N ALA A 189 -27.58 -4.41 -23.62
CA ALA A 189 -27.83 -5.54 -22.73
C ALA A 189 -26.57 -6.36 -22.47
N ASP A 190 -25.72 -6.61 -23.48
CA ASP A 190 -24.44 -7.28 -23.34
C ASP A 190 -23.43 -6.44 -22.53
N ARG A 191 -23.46 -5.12 -22.67
CA ARG A 191 -22.64 -4.20 -21.87
C ARG A 191 -23.02 -4.24 -20.38
N ILE A 192 -24.32 -4.16 -20.08
CA ILE A 192 -24.82 -4.25 -18.69
C ILE A 192 -24.48 -5.61 -18.10
N ARG A 193 -24.64 -6.70 -18.86
CA ARG A 193 -24.28 -8.06 -18.44
C ARG A 193 -22.79 -8.14 -18.08
N ALA A 194 -21.91 -7.57 -18.90
CA ALA A 194 -20.47 -7.54 -18.62
C ALA A 194 -20.13 -6.76 -17.35
N LEU A 195 -20.87 -5.70 -17.00
CA LEU A 195 -20.74 -4.98 -15.72
C LEU A 195 -21.18 -5.87 -14.55
N VAL A 196 -22.32 -6.56 -14.69
CA VAL A 196 -22.83 -7.48 -13.67
C VAL A 196 -21.91 -8.69 -13.47
N ASP A 197 -21.34 -9.26 -14.54
CA ASP A 197 -20.35 -10.34 -14.47
C ASP A 197 -19.08 -9.91 -13.68
N ARG A 198 -18.66 -8.66 -13.82
CA ARG A 198 -17.55 -8.10 -13.02
C ARG A 198 -17.91 -7.96 -11.53
N MET A 199 -19.19 -7.77 -11.21
CA MET A 199 -19.64 -7.73 -9.81
C MET A 199 -19.65 -9.13 -9.15
N GLU A 200 -19.84 -10.23 -9.89
CA GLU A 200 -19.77 -11.60 -9.35
C GLU A 200 -18.37 -11.97 -8.85
N ILE A 201 -17.32 -11.34 -9.36
CA ILE A 201 -15.94 -11.56 -8.90
C ILE A 201 -15.78 -11.12 -7.43
N PHE A 202 -16.65 -10.25 -6.94
CA PHE A 202 -16.69 -9.90 -5.52
C PHE A 202 -17.33 -11.00 -4.64
N GLY A 203 -17.94 -12.05 -5.19
CA GLY A 203 -18.52 -13.17 -4.44
C GLY A 203 -17.49 -13.94 -3.59
N GLU A 204 -17.93 -14.50 -2.48
CA GLU A 204 -17.11 -15.37 -1.62
C GLU A 204 -16.93 -16.73 -2.26
N LYS A 205 -15.81 -16.96 -2.94
CA LYS A 205 -15.39 -18.29 -3.37
C LYS A 205 -14.11 -18.66 -2.61
N PRO A 206 -14.01 -19.89 -2.07
CA PRO A 206 -12.76 -20.36 -1.48
C PRO A 206 -11.63 -20.25 -2.48
N ILE A 207 -10.51 -19.67 -2.05
CA ILE A 207 -9.33 -19.51 -2.90
C ILE A 207 -8.53 -20.80 -2.86
N ALA A 208 -8.39 -21.47 -3.99
CA ALA A 208 -7.41 -22.53 -4.14
C ALA A 208 -6.01 -21.91 -4.22
N ARG A 209 -5.26 -21.99 -3.13
CA ARG A 209 -3.90 -21.43 -3.02
C ARG A 209 -2.88 -22.48 -3.42
N THR A 210 -1.83 -22.02 -4.08
CA THR A 210 -0.67 -22.81 -4.50
C THR A 210 0.60 -21.96 -4.36
N ALA A 211 1.77 -22.60 -4.48
CA ALA A 211 3.05 -21.90 -4.58
C ALA A 211 3.14 -21.17 -5.92
N VAL A 212 3.12 -19.85 -5.91
CA VAL A 212 3.14 -19.01 -7.12
C VAL A 212 4.44 -18.23 -7.20
N ASN A 213 5.20 -18.42 -8.27
CA ASN A 213 6.35 -17.58 -8.58
C ASN A 213 5.86 -16.23 -9.13
N ILE A 214 6.04 -15.17 -8.35
CA ILE A 214 5.53 -13.84 -8.67
C ILE A 214 6.19 -13.23 -9.93
N HIS A 215 7.46 -13.53 -10.19
CA HIS A 215 8.15 -13.02 -11.38
C HIS A 215 7.52 -13.56 -12.67
N ARG A 216 7.06 -14.82 -12.67
CA ARG A 216 6.32 -15.39 -13.81
C ARG A 216 4.98 -14.69 -14.05
N VAL A 217 4.32 -14.23 -12.98
CA VAL A 217 3.09 -13.45 -13.08
C VAL A 217 3.38 -12.08 -13.69
N LEU A 218 4.39 -11.38 -13.17
CA LEU A 218 4.81 -10.06 -13.67
C LEU A 218 5.22 -10.11 -15.14
N GLU A 219 6.05 -11.09 -15.52
CA GLU A 219 6.51 -11.29 -16.88
C GLU A 219 5.34 -11.59 -17.85
N HIS A 220 4.38 -12.42 -17.40
CA HIS A 220 3.18 -12.71 -18.18
C HIS A 220 2.36 -11.46 -18.46
N VAL A 221 2.09 -10.65 -17.42
CA VAL A 221 1.32 -9.41 -17.54
C VAL A 221 2.05 -8.38 -18.39
N ARG A 222 3.37 -8.23 -18.21
CA ARG A 222 4.19 -7.33 -19.04
C ARG A 222 4.05 -7.65 -20.53
N LYS A 223 4.18 -8.93 -20.89
CA LYS A 223 4.03 -9.38 -22.30
C LYS A 223 2.63 -9.07 -22.84
N LEU A 224 1.59 -9.33 -22.04
CA LEU A 224 0.20 -9.02 -22.42
C LEU A 224 0.01 -7.51 -22.62
N ALA A 225 0.56 -6.69 -21.73
CA ALA A 225 0.46 -5.24 -21.82
C ALA A 225 1.16 -4.70 -23.08
N GLN A 226 2.40 -5.13 -23.33
CA GLN A 226 3.18 -4.69 -24.48
C GLN A 226 2.58 -5.11 -25.82
N SER A 227 1.98 -6.30 -25.91
CA SER A 227 1.31 -6.77 -27.13
C SER A 227 -0.11 -6.25 -27.30
N GLY A 228 -0.72 -5.68 -26.24
CA GLY A 228 -2.10 -5.24 -26.26
C GLY A 228 -2.25 -3.73 -26.01
N PHE A 229 -2.51 -3.32 -24.78
CA PHE A 229 -2.96 -1.96 -24.43
C PHE A 229 -1.83 -0.96 -24.14
N ALA A 230 -0.57 -1.39 -24.02
CA ALA A 230 0.57 -0.54 -23.68
C ALA A 230 1.79 -0.73 -24.62
N PRO A 231 1.61 -0.70 -25.98
CA PRO A 231 2.70 -0.99 -26.91
C PRO A 231 3.80 0.10 -26.88
N ASN A 232 3.44 1.34 -26.52
CA ASN A 232 4.34 2.49 -26.52
C ASN A 232 4.85 2.86 -25.12
N VAL A 233 4.59 2.02 -24.09
CA VAL A 233 5.03 2.23 -22.71
C VAL A 233 6.35 1.51 -22.51
N ARG A 234 7.34 2.22 -21.94
CA ARG A 234 8.60 1.63 -21.53
C ARG A 234 8.42 0.89 -20.21
N PHE A 235 8.79 -0.38 -20.18
CA PHE A 235 8.83 -1.17 -18.94
C PHE A 235 10.25 -1.23 -18.39
N GLN A 236 10.41 -0.89 -17.12
CA GLN A 236 11.62 -1.14 -16.33
C GLN A 236 11.35 -2.25 -15.32
N GLU A 237 12.34 -3.12 -15.11
CA GLU A 237 12.24 -4.25 -14.21
C GLU A 237 13.38 -4.21 -13.20
N SER A 238 13.04 -4.37 -11.91
CA SER A 238 13.98 -4.47 -10.81
C SER A 238 13.51 -5.56 -9.86
N TYR A 239 13.91 -6.79 -10.14
CA TYR A 239 13.44 -7.97 -9.42
C TYR A 239 14.51 -8.51 -8.49
N ASP A 240 14.10 -8.88 -7.27
CA ASP A 240 14.91 -9.69 -6.36
C ASP A 240 14.74 -11.18 -6.73
N PRO A 241 15.76 -11.83 -7.30
CA PRO A 241 15.64 -13.20 -7.76
C PRO A 241 15.57 -14.24 -6.62
N SER A 242 15.83 -13.83 -5.38
CA SER A 242 15.87 -14.72 -4.22
C SER A 242 14.53 -14.93 -3.54
N LEU A 243 13.45 -14.27 -4.03
CA LEU A 243 12.15 -14.31 -3.39
C LEU A 243 11.55 -15.72 -3.37
N PRO A 244 11.02 -16.14 -2.20
CA PRO A 244 10.23 -17.37 -2.11
C PRO A 244 8.91 -17.24 -2.86
N PRO A 245 8.24 -18.35 -3.21
CA PRO A 245 6.94 -18.30 -3.85
C PRO A 245 5.86 -17.70 -2.93
N VAL A 246 4.92 -16.96 -3.52
CA VAL A 246 3.72 -16.48 -2.85
C VAL A 246 2.75 -17.64 -2.62
N TRP A 247 2.14 -17.72 -1.43
CA TRP A 247 1.05 -18.63 -1.16
C TRP A 247 -0.28 -18.04 -1.65
N GLY A 248 -0.70 -18.36 -2.89
CA GLY A 248 -1.83 -17.70 -3.52
C GLY A 248 -2.40 -18.39 -4.74
N ASN A 249 -3.38 -17.74 -5.37
CA ASN A 249 -3.98 -18.16 -6.63
C ASN A 249 -3.37 -17.38 -7.79
N ARG A 250 -2.75 -18.11 -8.73
CA ARG A 250 -2.04 -17.52 -9.86
C ARG A 250 -2.92 -16.60 -10.72
N ASP A 251 -4.13 -17.05 -11.06
CA ASP A 251 -4.99 -16.31 -11.99
C ASP A 251 -5.53 -15.02 -11.35
N GLN A 252 -5.83 -15.05 -10.05
CA GLN A 252 -6.21 -13.87 -9.30
C GLN A 252 -5.04 -12.89 -9.17
N LEU A 253 -3.81 -13.36 -8.94
CA LEU A 253 -2.62 -12.50 -8.90
C LEU A 253 -2.32 -11.90 -10.28
N VAL A 254 -2.50 -12.65 -11.37
CA VAL A 254 -2.43 -12.08 -12.73
C VAL A 254 -3.46 -10.97 -12.91
N GLN A 255 -4.69 -11.16 -12.44
CA GLN A 255 -5.74 -10.14 -12.53
C GLN A 255 -5.41 -8.88 -11.74
N VAL A 256 -4.84 -9.02 -10.53
CA VAL A 256 -4.38 -7.89 -9.71
C VAL A 256 -3.33 -7.07 -10.47
N ILE A 257 -2.27 -7.73 -10.92
CA ILE A 257 -1.17 -7.05 -11.61
C ILE A 257 -1.64 -6.44 -12.94
N LEU A 258 -2.51 -7.14 -13.68
CA LEU A 258 -3.08 -6.62 -14.93
C LEU A 258 -3.90 -5.34 -14.70
N ASN A 259 -4.72 -5.28 -13.64
CA ASN A 259 -5.48 -4.09 -13.29
C ASN A 259 -4.56 -2.91 -12.93
N LEU A 260 -3.51 -3.16 -12.14
CA LEU A 260 -2.55 -2.12 -11.75
C LEU A 260 -1.76 -1.62 -12.97
N VAL A 261 -1.23 -2.53 -13.80
CA VAL A 261 -0.47 -2.18 -15.01
C VAL A 261 -1.34 -1.44 -16.02
N LYS A 262 -2.62 -1.82 -16.17
CA LYS A 262 -3.56 -1.13 -17.05
C LYS A 262 -3.80 0.30 -16.54
N ASN A 263 -4.03 0.50 -15.25
CA ASN A 263 -4.20 1.82 -14.67
C ASN A 263 -2.95 2.67 -14.83
N ALA A 264 -1.77 2.10 -14.61
CA ALA A 264 -0.47 2.74 -14.79
C ALA A 264 -0.23 3.16 -16.25
N ALA A 265 -0.54 2.27 -17.21
CA ALA A 265 -0.40 2.57 -18.63
C ALA A 265 -1.34 3.71 -19.07
N GLU A 266 -2.59 3.67 -18.63
CA GLU A 266 -3.57 4.72 -18.91
C GLU A 266 -3.14 6.08 -18.32
N ALA A 267 -2.57 6.08 -17.09
CA ALA A 267 -2.06 7.30 -16.46
C ALA A 267 -0.81 7.83 -17.17
N ALA A 268 0.14 6.96 -17.49
CA ALA A 268 1.40 7.34 -18.14
C ALA A 268 1.22 7.82 -19.59
N THR A 269 0.10 7.44 -20.26
CA THR A 269 -0.20 7.82 -21.65
C THR A 269 -1.20 8.99 -21.77
N GLN A 270 -1.57 9.64 -20.68
CA GLN A 270 -2.44 10.83 -20.71
C GLN A 270 -1.79 11.97 -21.51
N GLU A 271 -2.64 12.83 -22.10
CA GLU A 271 -2.19 14.01 -22.84
C GLU A 271 -1.25 14.89 -22.00
N GLY A 272 -0.11 15.26 -22.57
CA GLY A 272 0.91 16.07 -21.92
C GLY A 272 2.01 15.25 -21.22
N GLN A 273 1.92 13.94 -21.15
CA GLN A 273 2.98 13.09 -20.62
C GLN A 273 3.98 12.71 -21.71
N SER A 274 5.27 12.94 -21.45
CA SER A 274 6.35 12.52 -22.33
C SER A 274 7.04 11.28 -21.76
N ASN A 275 7.40 10.34 -22.64
CA ASN A 275 8.11 9.11 -22.27
C ASN A 275 7.35 8.26 -21.24
N PRO A 276 6.19 7.68 -21.60
CA PRO A 276 5.42 6.86 -20.70
C PRO A 276 6.23 5.66 -20.19
N GLU A 277 6.33 5.53 -18.87
CA GLU A 277 7.15 4.52 -18.22
C GLU A 277 6.40 3.83 -17.06
N ILE A 278 6.55 2.52 -17.00
CA ILE A 278 6.09 1.69 -15.89
C ILE A 278 7.27 0.90 -15.33
N THR A 279 7.49 0.99 -14.03
CA THR A 279 8.51 0.21 -13.33
C THR A 279 7.84 -0.90 -12.53
N LEU A 280 8.29 -2.14 -12.72
CA LEU A 280 7.90 -3.31 -11.93
C LEU A 280 9.06 -3.69 -11.01
N MET A 281 8.81 -3.73 -9.70
CA MET A 281 9.84 -4.08 -8.73
C MET A 281 9.34 -5.17 -7.80
N THR A 282 10.27 -5.99 -7.32
CA THR A 282 10.02 -6.96 -6.27
C THR A 282 11.10 -6.86 -5.20
N GLY A 283 10.75 -7.18 -3.97
CA GLY A 283 11.68 -7.16 -2.85
C GLY A 283 11.17 -7.96 -1.65
N PHE A 284 12.04 -8.12 -0.66
CA PHE A 284 11.72 -8.78 0.60
C PHE A 284 11.86 -7.79 1.75
N GLN A 285 10.76 -7.56 2.47
CA GLN A 285 10.71 -6.64 3.60
C GLN A 285 10.55 -7.43 4.90
N HIS A 286 11.63 -7.53 5.66
CA HIS A 286 11.63 -8.22 6.95
C HIS A 286 10.73 -7.51 7.98
N GLY A 287 10.06 -8.31 8.82
CA GLY A 287 9.28 -7.78 9.95
C GLY A 287 7.91 -7.22 9.60
N MET A 288 7.50 -7.24 8.33
CA MET A 288 6.16 -6.85 7.93
C MET A 288 5.14 -7.92 8.35
N ARG A 289 4.29 -7.58 9.32
CA ARG A 289 3.30 -8.49 9.90
C ARG A 289 1.92 -7.87 9.90
N LEU A 290 0.94 -8.67 9.54
CA LEU A 290 -0.47 -8.31 9.59
C LEU A 290 -1.14 -9.06 10.74
N THR A 291 -1.82 -8.35 11.66
CA THR A 291 -2.66 -8.99 12.67
C THR A 291 -4.02 -9.27 12.04
N VAL A 292 -4.45 -10.54 12.07
CA VAL A 292 -5.78 -10.90 11.57
C VAL A 292 -6.84 -10.45 12.56
N PRO A 293 -7.77 -9.55 12.15
CA PRO A 293 -8.79 -9.03 13.07
C PRO A 293 -9.62 -10.14 13.70
N GLY A 294 -9.83 -10.03 15.02
CA GLY A 294 -10.58 -11.02 15.79
C GLY A 294 -9.80 -12.28 16.17
N THR A 295 -8.49 -12.33 15.86
CA THR A 295 -7.60 -13.41 16.25
C THR A 295 -6.30 -12.87 16.84
N THR A 296 -5.54 -13.73 17.53
CA THR A 296 -4.15 -13.42 17.94
C THR A 296 -3.12 -13.81 16.89
N THR A 297 -3.57 -14.29 15.73
CA THR A 297 -2.70 -14.77 14.65
C THR A 297 -2.07 -13.60 13.93
N ARG A 298 -0.75 -13.62 13.81
CA ARG A 298 0.04 -12.68 13.01
C ARG A 298 0.49 -13.38 11.74
N LEU A 299 0.16 -12.81 10.60
CA LEU A 299 0.58 -13.32 9.30
C LEU A 299 1.78 -12.50 8.82
N ASP A 300 2.87 -13.18 8.47
CA ASP A 300 4.03 -12.54 7.86
C ASP A 300 3.74 -12.29 6.37
N ILE A 301 3.93 -11.04 5.92
CA ILE A 301 3.71 -10.59 4.53
C ILE A 301 4.95 -9.92 3.96
N PRO A 302 6.10 -10.61 3.94
CA PRO A 302 7.38 -9.99 3.64
C PRO A 302 7.61 -9.74 2.15
N LEU A 303 6.88 -10.42 1.26
CA LEU A 303 7.07 -10.28 -0.18
C LEU A 303 6.40 -9.01 -0.69
N GLN A 304 7.21 -8.11 -1.23
CA GLN A 304 6.73 -6.86 -1.80
C GLN A 304 6.73 -6.93 -3.33
N VAL A 305 5.64 -6.47 -3.94
CA VAL A 305 5.53 -6.20 -5.38
C VAL A 305 5.14 -4.75 -5.58
N VAL A 306 5.85 -4.05 -6.43
CA VAL A 306 5.60 -2.64 -6.72
C VAL A 306 5.30 -2.43 -8.20
N VAL A 307 4.23 -1.71 -8.48
CA VAL A 307 3.89 -1.17 -9.79
C VAL A 307 3.93 0.34 -9.71
N ARG A 308 4.87 0.96 -10.43
CA ARG A 308 5.08 2.42 -10.44
C ARG A 308 4.89 2.95 -11.85
N ASP A 309 4.22 4.09 -11.97
CA ASP A 309 4.11 4.86 -13.21
C ASP A 309 4.62 6.29 -13.03
N ASN A 310 4.89 6.95 -14.13
CA ASN A 310 5.29 8.36 -14.22
C ASN A 310 4.14 9.28 -14.63
N GLY A 311 2.89 8.89 -14.43
CA GLY A 311 1.69 9.65 -14.77
C GLY A 311 1.47 10.90 -13.90
N PRO A 312 0.36 11.61 -14.10
CA PRO A 312 0.07 12.89 -13.44
C PRO A 312 -0.20 12.78 -11.94
N GLY A 313 -0.31 11.57 -11.41
CA GLY A 313 -0.69 11.32 -10.02
C GLY A 313 -2.19 11.14 -9.84
N ILE A 314 -2.58 10.87 -8.60
CA ILE A 314 -3.98 10.67 -8.19
C ILE A 314 -4.45 11.95 -7.49
N PRO A 315 -5.58 12.55 -7.93
CA PRO A 315 -6.17 13.72 -7.27
C PRO A 315 -6.47 13.47 -5.79
N ASP A 316 -6.27 14.49 -4.95
CA ASP A 316 -6.39 14.37 -3.50
C ASP A 316 -7.81 14.06 -3.02
N ASP A 317 -8.83 14.53 -3.75
CA ASP A 317 -10.25 14.26 -3.49
C ASP A 317 -10.64 12.79 -3.72
N ILE A 318 -9.96 12.11 -4.64
CA ILE A 318 -10.23 10.70 -4.97
C ILE A 318 -9.39 9.76 -4.09
N ARG A 319 -8.23 10.20 -3.63
CA ARG A 319 -7.28 9.37 -2.87
C ARG A 319 -7.87 8.64 -1.67
N PRO A 320 -8.74 9.25 -0.82
CA PRO A 320 -9.38 8.56 0.29
C PRO A 320 -10.33 7.44 -0.15
N HIS A 321 -10.90 7.54 -1.35
CA HIS A 321 -11.93 6.67 -1.92
C HIS A 321 -11.41 5.79 -3.06
N LEU A 322 -10.11 5.71 -3.24
CA LEU A 322 -9.46 5.08 -4.39
C LEU A 322 -9.85 3.61 -4.58
N PHE A 323 -10.10 2.91 -3.48
CA PHE A 323 -10.48 1.50 -3.48
C PHE A 323 -11.98 1.27 -3.31
N ASP A 324 -12.78 2.33 -3.18
CA ASP A 324 -14.23 2.20 -3.10
C ASP A 324 -14.79 1.76 -4.46
N PRO A 325 -15.75 0.83 -4.49
CA PRO A 325 -16.40 0.42 -5.72
C PRO A 325 -17.08 1.61 -6.41
N PHE A 326 -17.01 1.63 -7.74
CA PHE A 326 -17.62 2.64 -8.61
C PHE A 326 -16.99 4.04 -8.56
N ILE A 327 -15.96 4.26 -7.76
CA ILE A 327 -15.21 5.52 -7.76
C ILE A 327 -14.21 5.49 -8.92
N THR A 328 -14.25 6.50 -9.77
CA THR A 328 -13.36 6.65 -10.92
C THR A 328 -13.28 8.10 -11.36
N SER A 329 -12.08 8.54 -11.75
CA SER A 329 -11.84 9.83 -12.42
C SER A 329 -12.01 9.74 -13.94
N LYS A 330 -12.22 8.52 -14.48
CA LYS A 330 -12.22 8.28 -15.93
C LYS A 330 -13.64 8.23 -16.47
N PRO A 331 -13.96 8.92 -17.59
CA PRO A 331 -15.32 8.93 -18.16
C PRO A 331 -15.83 7.53 -18.56
N SER A 332 -14.93 6.63 -18.99
CA SER A 332 -15.28 5.26 -19.39
C SER A 332 -14.89 4.20 -18.34
N GLY A 333 -14.42 4.62 -17.17
CA GLY A 333 -13.99 3.73 -16.10
C GLY A 333 -15.16 3.11 -15.34
N SER A 334 -15.13 1.81 -15.06
CA SER A 334 -16.15 1.14 -14.24
C SER A 334 -16.00 1.42 -12.73
N GLY A 335 -14.85 1.94 -12.28
CA GLY A 335 -14.54 2.12 -10.86
C GLY A 335 -14.40 0.82 -10.07
N LEU A 336 -14.35 -0.35 -10.73
CA LEU A 336 -14.29 -1.65 -10.08
C LEU A 336 -12.87 -2.25 -10.01
N GLY A 337 -11.93 -1.74 -10.81
CA GLY A 337 -10.61 -2.35 -10.95
C GLY A 337 -9.79 -2.35 -9.67
N LEU A 338 -9.68 -1.20 -8.99
CA LEU A 338 -8.90 -1.08 -7.74
C LEU A 338 -9.63 -1.70 -6.54
N ALA A 339 -10.97 -1.63 -6.51
CA ALA A 339 -11.76 -2.33 -5.51
C ALA A 339 -11.54 -3.86 -5.59
N LEU A 340 -11.46 -4.41 -6.80
CA LEU A 340 -11.13 -5.81 -7.04
C LEU A 340 -9.71 -6.15 -6.61
N VAL A 341 -8.73 -5.29 -6.88
CA VAL A 341 -7.35 -5.44 -6.40
C VAL A 341 -7.31 -5.54 -4.88
N ALA A 342 -7.95 -4.58 -4.18
CA ALA A 342 -7.99 -4.58 -2.72
C ALA A 342 -8.66 -5.84 -2.15
N LYS A 343 -9.76 -6.31 -2.78
CA LYS A 343 -10.42 -7.57 -2.40
C LYS A 343 -9.49 -8.76 -2.56
N ILE A 344 -8.93 -8.97 -3.75
CA ILE A 344 -8.10 -10.15 -4.03
C ILE A 344 -6.88 -10.16 -3.10
N ILE A 345 -6.19 -9.04 -2.94
CA ILE A 345 -5.04 -8.93 -2.03
C ILE A 345 -5.46 -9.23 -0.58
N GLY A 346 -6.58 -8.68 -0.14
CA GLY A 346 -7.14 -8.97 1.17
C GLY A 346 -7.51 -10.43 1.37
N ASP A 347 -8.10 -11.08 0.36
CA ASP A 347 -8.45 -12.50 0.38
C ASP A 347 -7.19 -13.39 0.42
N HIS A 348 -6.05 -12.93 -0.11
CA HIS A 348 -4.75 -13.57 0.01
C HIS A 348 -4.06 -13.33 1.35
N GLY A 349 -4.66 -12.52 2.25
CA GLY A 349 -4.03 -12.14 3.51
C GLY A 349 -2.93 -11.09 3.33
N GLY A 350 -2.89 -10.41 2.19
CA GLY A 350 -1.94 -9.36 1.87
C GLY A 350 -2.44 -7.96 2.22
N LEU A 351 -1.60 -6.97 1.96
CA LEU A 351 -1.85 -5.55 2.14
C LEU A 351 -1.54 -4.80 0.84
N ILE A 352 -2.32 -3.76 0.53
CA ILE A 352 -2.05 -2.84 -0.57
C ILE A 352 -1.86 -1.43 -0.03
N GLU A 353 -0.82 -0.77 -0.50
CA GLU A 353 -0.51 0.63 -0.21
C GLU A 353 -0.40 1.44 -1.50
N VAL A 354 -0.66 2.74 -1.41
CA VAL A 354 -0.49 3.67 -2.53
C VAL A 354 0.24 4.93 -2.07
N ASP A 355 1.23 5.32 -2.85
CA ASP A 355 1.91 6.60 -2.75
C ASP A 355 1.82 7.30 -4.11
N SER A 356 1.29 8.51 -4.15
CA SER A 356 1.04 9.20 -5.41
C SER A 356 1.29 10.69 -5.31
N ARG A 357 2.06 11.18 -6.29
CA ARG A 357 2.34 12.58 -6.55
C ARG A 357 2.48 12.80 -8.06
N PRO A 358 2.38 14.02 -8.56
CA PRO A 358 2.62 14.29 -9.97
C PRO A 358 3.98 13.74 -10.45
N GLY A 359 3.95 12.95 -11.53
CA GLY A 359 5.12 12.28 -12.07
C GLY A 359 5.48 10.94 -11.40
N ARG A 360 4.73 10.50 -10.39
CA ARG A 360 4.99 9.21 -9.73
C ARG A 360 3.76 8.71 -8.99
N THR A 361 3.19 7.62 -9.46
CA THR A 361 2.23 6.83 -8.68
C THR A 361 2.79 5.44 -8.45
N GLU A 362 2.72 4.97 -7.22
CA GLU A 362 3.30 3.69 -6.81
C GLU A 362 2.29 2.90 -5.98
N PHE A 363 1.92 1.71 -6.48
CA PHE A 363 1.14 0.73 -5.73
C PHE A 363 2.09 -0.33 -5.20
N ARG A 364 2.06 -0.57 -3.88
CA ARG A 364 2.83 -1.61 -3.18
C ARG A 364 1.89 -2.69 -2.69
N LEU A 365 2.17 -3.92 -3.05
CA LEU A 365 1.47 -5.10 -2.58
C LEU A 365 2.39 -5.85 -1.64
N HIS A 366 1.89 -6.20 -0.45
CA HIS A 366 2.59 -7.07 0.49
C HIS A 366 1.84 -8.39 0.56
N LEU A 367 2.54 -9.48 0.33
CA LEU A 367 1.94 -10.81 0.17
C LEU A 367 2.58 -11.83 1.13
N PRO A 368 1.80 -12.81 1.60
CA PRO A 368 2.35 -13.93 2.36
C PRO A 368 3.18 -14.82 1.45
N VAL A 369 4.23 -15.37 2.01
CA VAL A 369 5.06 -16.39 1.36
C VAL A 369 4.65 -17.77 1.83
N LEU A 370 4.96 -18.78 1.02
CA LEU A 370 4.82 -20.16 1.44
C LEU A 370 5.88 -20.44 2.52
N ASN A 371 5.43 -20.76 3.74
CA ASN A 371 6.30 -21.20 4.81
C ASN A 371 6.40 -22.74 4.78
N ASP A 372 7.59 -23.27 5.10
CA ASP A 372 7.83 -24.73 5.11
C ASP A 372 6.87 -25.47 6.07
N ASP A 373 6.38 -24.81 7.12
CA ASP A 373 5.42 -25.37 8.07
C ASP A 373 4.00 -25.60 7.52
N GLU A 374 3.62 -24.94 6.41
CA GLU A 374 2.31 -25.12 5.76
C GLU A 374 2.31 -26.23 4.70
N THR A 375 3.47 -26.75 4.33
CA THR A 375 3.60 -27.84 3.36
C THR A 375 3.17 -29.19 3.98
N ASP A 376 3.23 -29.34 5.31
CA ASP A 376 2.88 -30.57 6.04
C ASP A 376 1.40 -30.65 6.49
N ALA A 377 0.62 -29.57 6.36
CA ALA A 377 -0.78 -29.53 6.80
C ALA A 377 -1.81 -29.80 5.68
N GLY A 378 -1.35 -30.16 4.51
CA GLY A 378 -2.16 -30.28 3.29
C GLY A 378 -2.18 -31.67 2.63
N ILE A 379 -2.40 -32.75 3.41
CA ILE A 379 -2.82 -34.05 2.89
C ILE A 379 -4.13 -34.48 3.55
#